data_be2486b9002c0909d975fcebad029607
#
_entry.id   be2486b9002c0909d975fcebad029607
#
_cell.length_a   1.000
_cell.length_b   1.000
_cell.length_c   1.000
_cell.angle_alpha   90.00
_cell.angle_beta   90.00
_cell.angle_gamma   90.00
#
_symmetry.space_group_name_H-M   'P 1'
#
loop_
_entity.id
_entity.type
_entity.pdbx_description
1 polymer ?
#
loop_
_entity_poly.entity_id
_entity_poly.type
_entity_poly.pdbx_seq_one_letter_code
_entity_poly.pdbx_strand_id
1 'polypeptide(L)'
;MERRDFFKGAAAAGLLAAPQLPSHTNPSTDIVIERAVSGTPHQGKTLAVITPHLDDGPFFACGTVAKLLREGYTGYFIRTSNDEKDSYDLTLGETVLANERDAKAFLQASGLKQTFDLGYRNHRMDDLARTEIRARLIFLFRLLKVDTIFSYDPWGHYEENPDHYVTAQAVEAACWMSGGHLDMPEHFAAGLKPHSVSEKYYFARGPQLVNRVVDIGPTVETKLACLRACRTMITHMIRELNASLVEKKQRIPALSGADTAAIDEFTKMAVETKDRAAGKKYGLDYAEEFHYIGPDHSLDEYIARHAVPL
;
A
#
# COMPACT_ATOMS: atom_id res chain seq x y z
N MET A 1 -23.85 33.89 45.05
CA MET A 1 -24.77 33.40 44.00
C MET A 1 -24.18 32.12 43.44
N GLU A 2 -24.65 30.97 43.95
CA GLU A 2 -24.02 29.65 43.74
C GLU A 2 -24.46 29.03 42.42
N ARG A 3 -23.50 28.39 41.75
CA ARG A 3 -23.60 27.70 40.43
C ARG A 3 -24.40 26.39 40.49
N ARG A 4 -25.34 26.20 41.43
CA ARG A 4 -25.97 24.87 41.70
C ARG A 4 -27.45 24.72 41.28
N ASP A 5 -28.11 25.72 40.72
CA ASP A 5 -29.57 25.67 40.50
C ASP A 5 -29.99 25.58 39.02
N PHE A 6 -29.11 25.20 38.09
CA PHE A 6 -29.48 25.14 36.67
C PHE A 6 -30.02 23.77 36.19
N PHE A 7 -30.14 22.80 37.07
CA PHE A 7 -30.53 21.42 36.69
C PHE A 7 -31.83 20.90 37.34
N LYS A 8 -32.72 21.76 37.73
CA LYS A 8 -34.03 21.32 38.20
C LYS A 8 -35.15 21.92 37.32
N GLY A 9 -35.50 21.16 36.28
CA GLY A 9 -36.69 21.54 35.46
C GLY A 9 -36.64 21.03 34.04
N ALA A 10 -36.56 19.71 33.85
CA ALA A 10 -36.89 19.09 32.56
C ALA A 10 -37.62 17.79 32.85
N ALA A 11 -38.92 17.88 33.01
CA ALA A 11 -39.82 16.72 33.00
C ALA A 11 -40.04 16.27 31.55
N ALA A 12 -39.91 14.96 31.34
CA ALA A 12 -40.57 14.11 30.35
C ALA A 12 -40.95 14.77 29.00
N ALA A 13 -39.97 14.86 28.07
CA ALA A 13 -40.27 14.87 26.66
C ALA A 13 -39.79 13.51 26.10
N GLY A 14 -40.70 12.80 25.43
CA GLY A 14 -40.45 11.46 24.90
C GLY A 14 -39.11 11.39 24.12
N LEU A 15 -38.34 10.39 24.43
CA LEU A 15 -37.18 9.97 23.63
C LEU A 15 -37.71 9.57 22.24
N LEU A 16 -37.81 10.54 21.33
CA LEU A 16 -37.66 10.23 19.91
C LEU A 16 -36.22 9.70 19.77
N ALA A 17 -36.09 8.41 19.55
CA ALA A 17 -34.81 7.82 19.19
C ALA A 17 -34.23 8.65 18.04
N ALA A 18 -33.12 9.34 18.28
CA ALA A 18 -32.38 9.99 17.21
C ALA A 18 -32.09 8.88 16.18
N PRO A 19 -32.26 9.15 14.87
CA PRO A 19 -31.84 8.20 13.86
C PRO A 19 -30.38 7.90 14.14
N GLN A 20 -30.09 6.63 14.48
CA GLN A 20 -28.72 6.18 14.55
C GLN A 20 -28.14 6.40 13.16
N LEU A 21 -27.19 7.34 13.05
CA LEU A 21 -26.32 7.39 11.89
C LEU A 21 -25.77 5.97 11.70
N PRO A 22 -25.76 5.45 10.47
CA PRO A 22 -25.22 4.13 10.23
C PRO A 22 -23.85 4.06 10.90
N SER A 23 -23.71 3.16 11.86
CA SER A 23 -22.43 2.86 12.44
C SER A 23 -21.53 2.50 11.27
N HIS A 24 -20.37 3.16 11.15
CA HIS A 24 -19.32 2.65 10.29
C HIS A 24 -19.26 1.16 10.55
N THR A 25 -19.66 0.37 9.57
CA THR A 25 -19.61 -1.07 9.68
C THR A 25 -18.17 -1.39 10.04
N ASN A 26 -17.94 -1.96 11.22
CA ASN A 26 -16.62 -2.46 11.55
C ASN A 26 -16.15 -3.27 10.35
N PRO A 27 -14.93 -3.01 9.83
CA PRO A 27 -14.42 -3.81 8.72
C PRO A 27 -14.61 -5.27 9.10
N SER A 28 -15.23 -6.04 8.20
CA SER A 28 -15.50 -7.45 8.47
C SER A 28 -14.19 -8.09 8.93
N THR A 29 -14.22 -8.73 10.09
CA THR A 29 -13.09 -9.53 10.58
C THR A 29 -13.04 -10.89 9.89
N ASP A 30 -14.05 -11.19 9.05
CA ASP A 30 -14.09 -12.42 8.28
C ASP A 30 -13.05 -12.35 7.17
N ILE A 31 -12.22 -13.38 7.09
CA ILE A 31 -11.16 -13.46 6.07
C ILE A 31 -11.77 -13.86 4.74
N VAL A 32 -11.62 -13.01 3.75
CA VAL A 32 -11.99 -13.29 2.37
C VAL A 32 -10.76 -13.76 1.59
N ILE A 33 -10.84 -14.96 0.99
CA ILE A 33 -9.80 -15.47 0.08
C ILE A 33 -10.13 -15.02 -1.33
N GLU A 34 -9.30 -14.17 -1.89
CA GLU A 34 -9.41 -13.67 -3.26
C GLU A 34 -8.55 -14.51 -4.21
N ARG A 35 -9.16 -15.02 -5.27
CA ARG A 35 -8.50 -15.83 -6.29
C ARG A 35 -8.52 -15.12 -7.64
N ALA A 36 -7.65 -15.55 -8.55
CA ALA A 36 -7.66 -15.06 -9.92
C ALA A 36 -9.00 -15.40 -10.60
N VAL A 37 -9.52 -14.44 -11.35
CA VAL A 37 -10.72 -14.59 -12.17
C VAL A 37 -10.37 -14.51 -13.65
N SER A 38 -11.17 -15.15 -14.48
CA SER A 38 -10.95 -15.17 -15.93
C SER A 38 -11.44 -13.87 -16.58
N GLY A 39 -10.80 -13.49 -17.69
CA GLY A 39 -11.15 -12.28 -18.44
C GLY A 39 -10.60 -11.00 -17.81
N THR A 40 -11.23 -9.88 -18.11
CA THR A 40 -10.82 -8.53 -17.66
C THR A 40 -11.96 -7.82 -16.91
N PRO A 41 -12.45 -8.37 -15.77
CA PRO A 41 -13.60 -7.81 -15.06
C PRO A 41 -13.35 -6.39 -14.54
N HIS A 42 -12.10 -5.98 -14.43
CA HIS A 42 -11.70 -4.67 -13.93
C HIS A 42 -11.26 -3.70 -15.05
N GLN A 43 -11.63 -3.99 -16.30
CA GLN A 43 -11.29 -3.14 -17.43
C GLN A 43 -11.73 -1.69 -17.21
N GLY A 44 -10.78 -0.75 -17.34
CA GLY A 44 -11.00 0.68 -17.13
C GLY A 44 -10.75 1.19 -15.73
N LYS A 45 -10.55 0.31 -14.73
CA LYS A 45 -10.12 0.69 -13.39
C LYS A 45 -8.62 0.99 -13.32
N THR A 46 -8.25 1.86 -12.39
CA THR A 46 -6.86 2.24 -12.14
C THR A 46 -6.43 1.86 -10.73
N LEU A 47 -5.27 1.25 -10.60
CA LEU A 47 -4.62 1.02 -9.29
C LEU A 47 -3.32 1.82 -9.16
N ALA A 48 -2.98 2.17 -7.93
CA ALA A 48 -1.68 2.74 -7.58
C ALA A 48 -1.05 1.96 -6.42
N VAL A 49 0.24 1.66 -6.55
CA VAL A 49 1.08 1.16 -5.45
C VAL A 49 1.87 2.35 -4.93
N ILE A 50 1.67 2.71 -3.66
CA ILE A 50 2.28 3.88 -3.04
C ILE A 50 3.15 3.41 -1.88
N THR A 51 4.45 3.55 -2.02
CA THR A 51 5.43 3.14 -1.02
C THR A 51 6.54 4.17 -0.87
N PRO A 52 7.20 4.26 0.29
CA PRO A 52 8.39 5.11 0.41
C PRO A 52 9.56 4.59 -0.42
N HIS A 53 9.81 3.27 -0.39
CA HIS A 53 10.95 2.66 -1.06
C HIS A 53 10.52 1.76 -2.21
N LEU A 54 11.45 1.53 -3.14
CA LEU A 54 11.18 0.78 -4.36
C LEU A 54 10.81 -0.69 -4.08
N ASP A 55 11.47 -1.31 -3.11
CA ASP A 55 11.36 -2.74 -2.78
C ASP A 55 10.11 -3.11 -1.97
N ASP A 56 9.47 -2.15 -1.31
CA ASP A 56 8.29 -2.39 -0.47
C ASP A 56 7.14 -3.05 -1.25
N GLY A 57 6.79 -2.47 -2.42
CA GLY A 57 5.76 -3.05 -3.29
C GLY A 57 6.06 -4.49 -3.70
N PRO A 58 7.26 -4.80 -4.23
CA PRO A 58 7.75 -6.14 -4.50
C PRO A 58 7.65 -7.11 -3.33
N PHE A 59 8.04 -6.72 -2.14
CA PHE A 59 7.97 -7.60 -0.96
C PHE A 59 6.55 -7.89 -0.50
N PHE A 60 5.61 -6.94 -0.64
CA PHE A 60 4.33 -7.03 0.07
C PHE A 60 3.11 -7.22 -0.84
N ALA A 61 3.15 -6.74 -2.10
CA ALA A 61 1.93 -6.61 -2.90
C ALA A 61 2.06 -6.99 -4.37
N CYS A 62 3.27 -7.17 -4.93
CA CYS A 62 3.42 -7.35 -6.39
C CYS A 62 2.81 -8.62 -6.96
N GLY A 63 2.58 -9.66 -6.17
CA GLY A 63 1.80 -10.82 -6.59
C GLY A 63 0.34 -10.46 -6.86
N THR A 64 -0.30 -9.77 -5.94
CA THR A 64 -1.67 -9.26 -6.07
C THR A 64 -1.80 -8.20 -7.16
N VAL A 65 -0.87 -7.26 -7.22
CA VAL A 65 -0.81 -6.24 -8.28
C VAL A 65 -0.77 -6.91 -9.66
N ALA A 66 0.10 -7.90 -9.86
CA ALA A 66 0.20 -8.64 -11.13
C ALA A 66 -1.10 -9.37 -11.47
N LYS A 67 -1.81 -9.93 -10.46
CA LYS A 67 -3.14 -10.52 -10.64
C LYS A 67 -4.13 -9.48 -11.16
N LEU A 68 -4.25 -8.32 -10.48
CA LEU A 68 -5.20 -7.28 -10.85
C LEU A 68 -4.90 -6.67 -12.21
N LEU A 69 -3.63 -6.51 -12.59
CA LEU A 69 -3.24 -6.07 -13.94
C LEU A 69 -3.71 -7.07 -15.02
N ARG A 70 -3.58 -8.38 -14.79
CA ARG A 70 -4.10 -9.42 -15.70
C ARG A 70 -5.62 -9.38 -15.79
N GLU A 71 -6.30 -8.93 -14.75
CA GLU A 71 -7.76 -8.77 -14.68
C GLU A 71 -8.26 -7.43 -15.22
N GLY A 72 -7.37 -6.61 -15.84
CA GLY A 72 -7.75 -5.43 -16.62
C GLY A 72 -7.47 -4.08 -15.97
N TYR A 73 -6.88 -4.02 -14.78
CA TYR A 73 -6.44 -2.75 -14.20
C TYR A 73 -5.32 -2.10 -15.03
N THR A 74 -5.32 -0.77 -15.05
CA THR A 74 -4.12 0.02 -15.37
C THR A 74 -3.42 0.37 -14.07
N GLY A 75 -2.12 0.04 -13.94
CA GLY A 75 -1.39 0.24 -12.69
C GLY A 75 -0.28 1.28 -12.78
N TYR A 76 -0.06 1.99 -11.67
CA TYR A 76 1.00 2.98 -11.48
C TYR A 76 1.76 2.70 -10.18
N PHE A 77 3.02 3.14 -10.14
CA PHE A 77 3.83 3.13 -8.92
C PHE A 77 4.12 4.56 -8.49
N ILE A 78 3.95 4.87 -7.21
CA ILE A 78 4.26 6.18 -6.63
C ILE A 78 5.26 5.95 -5.51
N ARG A 79 6.52 6.31 -5.73
CA ARG A 79 7.57 6.26 -4.72
C ARG A 79 7.68 7.62 -4.04
N THR A 80 7.63 7.64 -2.71
CA THR A 80 7.69 8.90 -1.98
C THR A 80 9.12 9.31 -1.65
N SER A 81 10.02 8.39 -1.27
CA SER A 81 11.42 8.71 -1.01
C SER A 81 12.30 8.63 -2.26
N ASN A 82 13.56 9.02 -2.13
CA ASN A 82 14.57 8.94 -3.18
C ASN A 82 15.53 7.74 -3.01
N ASP A 83 15.27 6.85 -2.03
CA ASP A 83 16.06 5.66 -1.70
C ASP A 83 17.58 5.91 -1.55
N GLU A 84 17.98 7.14 -1.14
CA GLU A 84 19.40 7.53 -1.10
C GLU A 84 20.25 6.74 -0.09
N LYS A 85 19.63 5.96 0.80
CA LYS A 85 20.31 5.15 1.80
C LYS A 85 20.17 3.65 1.58
N ASP A 86 19.50 3.23 0.52
CA ASP A 86 19.18 1.83 0.26
C ASP A 86 20.29 1.15 -0.56
N SER A 87 21.52 1.25 -0.08
CA SER A 87 22.69 0.52 -0.56
C SER A 87 23.68 0.30 0.57
N TYR A 88 24.62 -0.63 0.41
CA TYR A 88 25.62 -0.95 1.43
C TYR A 88 26.93 -0.20 1.24
N ASP A 89 27.44 -0.08 0.01
CA ASP A 89 28.79 0.40 -0.28
C ASP A 89 28.82 1.68 -1.14
N LEU A 90 27.67 2.19 -1.60
CA LEU A 90 27.63 3.35 -2.48
C LEU A 90 27.51 4.65 -1.68
N THR A 91 27.96 5.76 -2.25
CA THR A 91 27.62 7.09 -1.76
C THR A 91 26.12 7.38 -1.96
N LEU A 92 25.57 8.35 -1.23
CA LEU A 92 24.15 8.73 -1.36
C LEU A 92 23.74 9.01 -2.81
N GLY A 93 24.56 9.76 -3.56
CA GLY A 93 24.28 10.08 -4.96
C GLY A 93 24.34 8.84 -5.87
N GLU A 94 25.33 7.97 -5.70
CA GLU A 94 25.43 6.72 -6.44
C GLU A 94 24.26 5.78 -6.12
N THR A 95 23.82 5.77 -4.85
CA THR A 95 22.65 4.98 -4.40
C THR A 95 21.39 5.43 -5.12
N VAL A 96 21.11 6.74 -5.17
CA VAL A 96 19.97 7.28 -5.93
C VAL A 96 20.03 6.80 -7.39
N LEU A 97 21.18 6.99 -8.06
CA LEU A 97 21.33 6.59 -9.47
C LEU A 97 21.20 5.06 -9.68
N ALA A 98 21.61 4.25 -8.70
CA ALA A 98 21.44 2.80 -8.76
C ALA A 98 19.96 2.43 -8.63
N ASN A 99 19.24 2.98 -7.64
CA ASN A 99 17.82 2.74 -7.44
C ASN A 99 16.96 3.27 -8.60
N GLU A 100 17.36 4.35 -9.29
CA GLU A 100 16.71 4.78 -10.54
C GLU A 100 16.83 3.76 -11.68
N ARG A 101 17.96 3.05 -11.78
CA ARG A 101 18.10 1.94 -12.75
C ARG A 101 17.23 0.76 -12.37
N ASP A 102 17.19 0.44 -11.07
CA ASP A 102 16.35 -0.64 -10.54
C ASP A 102 14.86 -0.34 -10.72
N ALA A 103 14.43 0.92 -10.53
CA ALA A 103 13.05 1.36 -10.76
C ALA A 103 12.60 1.16 -12.23
N LYS A 104 13.50 1.39 -13.19
CA LYS A 104 13.21 1.09 -14.61
C LYS A 104 13.08 -0.41 -14.87
N ALA A 105 13.95 -1.22 -14.27
CA ALA A 105 13.86 -2.68 -14.38
C ALA A 105 12.59 -3.22 -13.70
N PHE A 106 12.26 -2.70 -12.53
CA PHE A 106 11.02 -3.03 -11.81
C PHE A 106 9.76 -2.70 -12.63
N LEU A 107 9.71 -1.51 -13.25
CA LEU A 107 8.59 -1.12 -14.09
C LEU A 107 8.37 -2.13 -15.24
N GLN A 108 9.45 -2.60 -15.86
CA GLN A 108 9.37 -3.63 -16.92
C GLN A 108 8.90 -4.98 -16.37
N ALA A 109 9.38 -5.39 -15.20
CA ALA A 109 9.03 -6.67 -14.59
C ALA A 109 7.59 -6.71 -14.06
N SER A 110 7.09 -5.62 -13.51
CA SER A 110 5.78 -5.53 -12.86
C SER A 110 4.60 -5.45 -13.83
N GLY A 111 4.81 -4.92 -15.03
CA GLY A 111 3.74 -4.57 -15.96
C GLY A 111 3.00 -3.28 -15.61
N LEU A 112 3.46 -2.52 -14.63
CA LEU A 112 2.96 -1.19 -14.30
C LEU A 112 3.28 -0.21 -15.43
N LYS A 113 2.41 0.78 -15.62
CA LYS A 113 2.51 1.69 -16.76
C LYS A 113 3.59 2.76 -16.58
N GLN A 114 3.74 3.27 -15.36
CA GLN A 114 4.63 4.39 -15.07
C GLN A 114 4.95 4.45 -13.58
N THR A 115 6.12 4.99 -13.25
CA THR A 115 6.53 5.39 -11.90
C THR A 115 6.45 6.92 -11.76
N PHE A 116 5.97 7.38 -10.60
CA PHE A 116 6.02 8.77 -10.16
C PHE A 116 6.88 8.84 -8.90
N ASP A 117 7.97 9.60 -8.95
CA ASP A 117 8.87 9.77 -7.81
C ASP A 117 8.65 11.13 -7.17
N LEU A 118 8.29 11.17 -5.88
CA LEU A 118 8.12 12.42 -5.15
C LEU A 118 9.45 12.99 -4.65
N GLY A 119 10.48 12.15 -4.54
CA GLY A 119 11.87 12.53 -4.33
C GLY A 119 12.19 13.07 -2.93
N TYR A 120 11.39 12.72 -1.93
CA TYR A 120 11.73 13.09 -0.54
C TYR A 120 12.95 12.33 -0.05
N ARG A 121 13.68 12.90 0.89
CA ARG A 121 14.90 12.28 1.41
C ARG A 121 14.57 11.08 2.28
N ASN A 122 15.18 9.95 1.96
CA ASN A 122 15.07 8.70 2.68
C ASN A 122 15.49 8.85 4.15
N HIS A 123 14.72 8.28 5.08
CA HIS A 123 14.80 8.36 6.54
C HIS A 123 14.68 9.80 7.09
N ARG A 124 13.98 10.68 6.39
CA ARG A 124 13.73 12.04 6.81
C ARG A 124 12.31 12.53 6.51
N MET A 125 11.40 11.62 6.24
CA MET A 125 10.05 12.01 5.87
C MET A 125 9.23 12.51 7.08
N ASP A 126 9.62 12.19 8.31
CA ASP A 126 9.05 12.73 9.53
C ASP A 126 9.38 14.22 9.79
N ASP A 127 10.41 14.75 9.12
CA ASP A 127 10.71 16.20 9.09
C ASP A 127 9.78 16.99 8.16
N LEU A 128 8.93 16.31 7.36
CA LEU A 128 8.10 16.94 6.36
C LEU A 128 6.69 17.27 6.88
N ALA A 129 6.12 18.36 6.36
CA ALA A 129 4.70 18.61 6.56
C ALA A 129 3.88 17.53 5.85
N ARG A 130 3.14 16.73 6.60
CA ARG A 130 2.24 15.66 6.03
C ARG A 130 1.26 16.22 5.01
N THR A 131 0.88 17.49 5.15
CA THR A 131 0.02 18.20 4.19
C THR A 131 0.64 18.31 2.81
N GLU A 132 1.98 18.45 2.71
CA GLU A 132 2.67 18.51 1.42
C GLU A 132 2.62 17.17 0.68
N ILE A 133 3.00 16.08 1.34
CA ILE A 133 2.95 14.73 0.77
C ILE A 133 1.52 14.42 0.31
N ARG A 134 0.55 14.67 1.19
CA ARG A 134 -0.87 14.45 0.93
C ARG A 134 -1.37 15.26 -0.27
N ALA A 135 -0.99 16.53 -0.40
CA ALA A 135 -1.40 17.37 -1.53
C ALA A 135 -0.92 16.79 -2.87
N ARG A 136 0.34 16.34 -2.95
CA ARG A 136 0.88 15.68 -4.15
C ARG A 136 0.15 14.37 -4.46
N LEU A 137 -0.18 13.58 -3.44
CA LEU A 137 -0.94 12.34 -3.60
C LEU A 137 -2.37 12.61 -4.10
N ILE A 138 -3.08 13.60 -3.52
CA ILE A 138 -4.42 14.01 -3.99
C ILE A 138 -4.37 14.42 -5.46
N PHE A 139 -3.33 15.19 -5.85
CA PHE A 139 -3.15 15.56 -7.25
C PHE A 139 -3.04 14.33 -8.16
N LEU A 140 -2.17 13.39 -7.82
CA LEU A 140 -1.97 12.15 -8.59
C LEU A 140 -3.22 11.27 -8.61
N PHE A 141 -3.93 11.13 -7.49
CA PHE A 141 -5.16 10.32 -7.43
C PHE A 141 -6.24 10.89 -8.36
N ARG A 142 -6.42 12.20 -8.39
CA ARG A 142 -7.34 12.87 -9.32
C ARG A 142 -6.89 12.79 -10.78
N LEU A 143 -5.60 13.01 -11.04
CA LEU A 143 -5.02 12.97 -12.39
C LEU A 143 -5.14 11.58 -13.02
N LEU A 144 -4.80 10.56 -12.25
CA LEU A 144 -4.75 9.17 -12.71
C LEU A 144 -6.11 8.46 -12.56
N LYS A 145 -7.06 9.07 -11.84
CA LYS A 145 -8.37 8.48 -11.48
C LYS A 145 -8.18 7.15 -10.75
N VAL A 146 -7.46 7.18 -9.64
CA VAL A 146 -7.10 5.99 -8.88
C VAL A 146 -8.31 5.43 -8.15
N ASP A 147 -8.72 4.21 -8.48
CA ASP A 147 -9.84 3.50 -7.84
C ASP A 147 -9.37 2.63 -6.66
N THR A 148 -8.17 2.05 -6.78
CA THR A 148 -7.62 1.08 -5.83
C THR A 148 -6.19 1.45 -5.46
N ILE A 149 -5.84 1.38 -4.17
CA ILE A 149 -4.47 1.61 -3.70
C ILE A 149 -3.89 0.41 -2.97
N PHE A 150 -2.56 0.31 -3.03
CA PHE A 150 -1.72 -0.54 -2.20
C PHE A 150 -0.73 0.34 -1.45
N SER A 151 -0.64 0.21 -0.12
CA SER A 151 0.31 0.95 0.71
C SER A 151 0.53 0.26 2.05
N TYR A 152 1.46 0.79 2.85
CA TYR A 152 1.56 0.37 4.24
C TYR A 152 0.27 0.66 5.01
N ASP A 153 -0.02 -0.19 6.00
CA ASP A 153 -1.15 -0.01 6.92
C ASP A 153 -0.90 1.21 7.82
N PRO A 154 -1.73 2.27 7.74
CA PRO A 154 -1.56 3.47 8.55
C PRO A 154 -1.78 3.22 10.06
N TRP A 155 -2.34 2.08 10.44
CA TRP A 155 -2.56 1.62 11.81
C TRP A 155 -1.70 0.40 12.17
N GLY A 156 -0.75 0.04 11.30
CA GLY A 156 0.17 -1.08 11.51
C GLY A 156 0.96 -0.91 12.82
N HIS A 157 1.01 -1.99 13.61
CA HIS A 157 1.77 -2.01 14.86
C HIS A 157 3.26 -2.26 14.59
N TYR A 158 4.11 -1.67 15.42
CA TYR A 158 5.56 -1.86 15.39
C TYR A 158 6.25 -1.47 14.09
N GLU A 159 5.65 -0.54 13.32
CA GLU A 159 6.32 0.06 12.18
C GLU A 159 7.27 1.16 12.68
N GLU A 160 8.54 0.87 12.66
CA GLU A 160 9.59 1.74 13.20
C GLU A 160 10.17 2.73 12.17
N ASN A 161 10.02 2.43 10.86
CA ASN A 161 10.55 3.29 9.82
C ASN A 161 9.64 4.50 9.60
N PRO A 162 10.15 5.74 9.82
CA PRO A 162 9.35 6.95 9.66
C PRO A 162 8.82 7.13 8.25
N ASP A 163 9.57 6.74 7.22
CA ASP A 163 9.13 6.87 5.84
C ASP A 163 7.88 6.00 5.58
N HIS A 164 7.79 4.82 6.20
CA HIS A 164 6.64 3.92 6.05
C HIS A 164 5.39 4.51 6.69
N TYR A 165 5.42 4.87 7.99
CA TYR A 165 4.21 5.35 8.67
C TYR A 165 3.81 6.75 8.22
N VAL A 166 4.74 7.63 7.83
CA VAL A 166 4.40 8.96 7.29
C VAL A 166 3.74 8.81 5.92
N THR A 167 4.29 7.98 5.03
CA THR A 167 3.67 7.68 3.73
C THR A 167 2.28 7.08 3.91
N ALA A 168 2.13 6.04 4.74
CA ALA A 168 0.86 5.37 4.99
C ALA A 168 -0.24 6.32 5.46
N GLN A 169 0.06 7.17 6.45
CA GLN A 169 -0.87 8.16 6.97
C GLN A 169 -1.23 9.26 5.96
N ALA A 170 -0.27 9.66 5.12
CA ALA A 170 -0.53 10.61 4.05
C ALA A 170 -1.43 10.01 2.96
N VAL A 171 -1.20 8.74 2.60
CA VAL A 171 -2.01 7.98 1.64
C VAL A 171 -3.45 7.85 2.12
N GLU A 172 -3.68 7.41 3.37
CA GLU A 172 -5.03 7.26 3.91
C GLU A 172 -5.81 8.56 3.89
N ALA A 173 -5.19 9.66 4.34
CA ALA A 173 -5.80 10.96 4.30
C ALA A 173 -6.06 11.44 2.85
N ALA A 174 -5.15 11.17 1.90
CA ALA A 174 -5.32 11.52 0.50
C ALA A 174 -6.48 10.74 -0.16
N CYS A 175 -6.66 9.46 0.17
CA CYS A 175 -7.78 8.66 -0.31
C CYS A 175 -9.12 9.28 0.07
N TRP A 176 -9.26 9.72 1.33
CA TRP A 176 -10.48 10.36 1.82
C TRP A 176 -10.71 11.73 1.18
N MET A 177 -9.65 12.55 1.04
CA MET A 177 -9.76 13.93 0.56
C MET A 177 -9.87 14.05 -0.97
N SER A 178 -9.38 13.08 -1.73
CA SER A 178 -9.35 13.18 -3.21
C SER A 178 -10.74 13.30 -3.84
N GLY A 179 -11.77 12.75 -3.20
CA GLY A 179 -13.18 12.90 -3.57
C GLY A 179 -13.84 14.21 -3.12
N GLY A 180 -13.19 15.00 -2.25
CA GLY A 180 -13.75 16.23 -1.68
C GLY A 180 -13.75 17.40 -2.66
N HIS A 181 -14.85 18.18 -2.68
CA HIS A 181 -14.99 19.35 -3.57
C HIS A 181 -14.27 20.59 -3.07
N LEU A 182 -13.93 20.66 -1.77
CA LEU A 182 -13.30 21.82 -1.15
C LEU A 182 -11.82 21.62 -0.88
N ASP A 183 -11.35 20.38 -1.01
CA ASP A 183 -9.94 20.06 -0.83
C ASP A 183 -9.14 20.38 -2.09
N MET A 184 -8.07 21.16 -1.93
CA MET A 184 -7.16 21.56 -3.02
C MET A 184 -7.92 22.14 -4.23
N PRO A 185 -8.62 23.29 -4.06
CA PRO A 185 -9.44 23.89 -5.14
C PRO A 185 -8.62 24.32 -6.37
N GLU A 186 -7.32 24.55 -6.20
CA GLU A 186 -6.35 24.83 -7.28
C GLU A 186 -6.25 23.67 -8.29
N HIS A 187 -6.51 22.43 -7.87
CA HIS A 187 -6.56 21.28 -8.79
C HIS A 187 -7.71 21.40 -9.79
N PHE A 188 -8.85 21.96 -9.37
CA PHE A 188 -10.00 22.17 -10.26
C PHE A 188 -9.75 23.30 -11.24
N ALA A 189 -9.03 24.35 -10.83
CA ALA A 189 -8.57 25.39 -11.73
C ALA A 189 -7.60 24.85 -12.81
N ALA A 190 -6.85 23.79 -12.49
CA ALA A 190 -6.01 23.05 -13.45
C ALA A 190 -6.79 22.01 -14.28
N GLY A 191 -8.12 21.94 -14.19
CA GLY A 191 -8.98 21.06 -14.98
C GLY A 191 -9.18 19.65 -14.41
N LEU A 192 -8.66 19.34 -13.23
CA LEU A 192 -8.91 18.07 -12.56
C LEU A 192 -10.33 18.03 -11.98
N LYS A 193 -10.81 16.82 -11.69
CA LYS A 193 -12.11 16.60 -11.03
C LYS A 193 -11.90 15.80 -9.74
N PRO A 194 -12.81 15.90 -8.76
CA PRO A 194 -12.83 14.99 -7.62
C PRO A 194 -12.86 13.54 -8.10
N HIS A 195 -12.11 12.68 -7.43
CA HIS A 195 -12.12 11.25 -7.68
C HIS A 195 -11.87 10.49 -6.38
N SER A 196 -12.80 9.60 -6.02
CA SER A 196 -12.73 8.84 -4.77
C SER A 196 -11.99 7.53 -4.97
N VAL A 197 -11.04 7.24 -4.10
CA VAL A 197 -10.42 5.92 -3.99
C VAL A 197 -11.39 5.01 -3.24
N SER A 198 -11.82 3.92 -3.86
CA SER A 198 -12.86 3.03 -3.32
C SER A 198 -12.32 1.77 -2.65
N GLU A 199 -11.12 1.32 -3.01
CA GLU A 199 -10.53 0.07 -2.51
C GLU A 199 -9.11 0.31 -2.02
N LYS A 200 -8.79 -0.24 -0.85
CA LYS A 200 -7.49 -0.05 -0.21
C LYS A 200 -6.96 -1.39 0.29
N TYR A 201 -5.79 -1.78 -0.18
CA TYR A 201 -5.05 -2.96 0.24
C TYR A 201 -3.85 -2.50 1.07
N TYR A 202 -3.95 -2.61 2.38
CA TYR A 202 -2.87 -2.25 3.29
C TYR A 202 -2.09 -3.47 3.72
N PHE A 203 -0.75 -3.36 3.66
CA PHE A 203 0.19 -4.38 4.12
C PHE A 203 1.06 -3.84 5.27
N ALA A 204 1.68 -4.73 6.06
CA ALA A 204 2.55 -4.34 7.16
C ALA A 204 3.74 -5.30 7.32
N ARG A 205 4.79 -4.83 7.96
CA ARG A 205 5.92 -5.66 8.41
C ARG A 205 5.62 -6.39 9.72
N GLY A 206 4.84 -5.75 10.56
CA GLY A 206 4.42 -6.27 11.87
C GLY A 206 2.98 -6.80 11.88
N PRO A 207 2.43 -7.08 13.07
CA PRO A 207 1.05 -7.48 13.21
C PRO A 207 0.08 -6.44 12.64
N GLN A 208 -0.91 -6.92 11.90
CA GLN A 208 -1.99 -6.09 11.35
C GLN A 208 -3.31 -6.85 11.39
N LEU A 209 -4.41 -6.14 11.20
CA LEU A 209 -5.69 -6.77 10.91
C LEU A 209 -5.62 -7.39 9.51
N VAL A 210 -5.81 -8.70 9.41
CA VAL A 210 -5.92 -9.39 8.12
C VAL A 210 -7.36 -9.79 7.89
N ASN A 211 -8.00 -9.26 6.84
CA ASN A 211 -9.33 -9.61 6.40
C ASN A 211 -9.40 -9.94 4.90
N ARG A 212 -8.31 -9.77 4.17
CA ARG A 212 -8.17 -10.16 2.76
C ARG A 212 -6.88 -10.95 2.57
N VAL A 213 -7.01 -12.11 1.94
CA VAL A 213 -5.90 -12.99 1.57
C VAL A 213 -6.01 -13.24 0.07
N VAL A 214 -4.95 -12.93 -0.67
CA VAL A 214 -4.94 -13.07 -2.12
C VAL A 214 -4.07 -14.24 -2.53
N ASP A 215 -4.63 -15.16 -3.30
CA ASP A 215 -3.89 -16.26 -3.93
C ASP A 215 -2.99 -15.71 -5.03
N ILE A 216 -1.69 -15.73 -4.77
CA ILE A 216 -0.68 -15.27 -5.73
C ILE A 216 0.09 -16.41 -6.40
N GLY A 217 -0.32 -17.67 -6.21
CA GLY A 217 0.28 -18.81 -6.89
C GLY A 217 0.46 -18.57 -8.40
N PRO A 218 -0.57 -18.11 -9.13
CA PRO A 218 -0.48 -17.82 -10.56
C PRO A 218 0.46 -16.66 -10.94
N THR A 219 0.85 -15.82 -9.98
CA THR A 219 1.63 -14.58 -10.21
C THR A 219 2.93 -14.51 -9.42
N VAL A 220 3.30 -15.57 -8.70
CA VAL A 220 4.51 -15.62 -7.88
C VAL A 220 5.79 -15.37 -8.69
N GLU A 221 5.86 -15.83 -9.93
CA GLU A 221 7.01 -15.58 -10.79
C GLU A 221 7.15 -14.10 -11.17
N THR A 222 6.03 -13.39 -11.36
CA THR A 222 6.05 -11.94 -11.56
C THR A 222 6.56 -11.23 -10.31
N LYS A 223 6.10 -11.62 -9.12
CA LYS A 223 6.62 -11.10 -7.85
C LYS A 223 8.12 -11.32 -7.70
N LEU A 224 8.61 -12.52 -7.98
CA LEU A 224 10.03 -12.84 -7.96
C LEU A 224 10.83 -11.97 -8.95
N ALA A 225 10.31 -11.74 -10.15
CA ALA A 225 10.92 -10.84 -11.12
C ALA A 225 10.99 -9.39 -10.62
N CYS A 226 9.94 -8.90 -9.95
CA CYS A 226 9.93 -7.58 -9.32
C CYS A 226 10.99 -7.45 -8.21
N LEU A 227 11.11 -8.45 -7.34
CA LEU A 227 12.13 -8.47 -6.29
C LEU A 227 13.53 -8.46 -6.86
N ARG A 228 13.81 -9.31 -7.87
CA ARG A 228 15.11 -9.35 -8.55
C ARG A 228 15.49 -8.03 -9.23
N ALA A 229 14.50 -7.25 -9.64
CA ALA A 229 14.71 -5.93 -10.24
C ALA A 229 15.21 -4.89 -9.23
N CYS A 230 14.88 -5.03 -7.94
CA CYS A 230 15.35 -4.18 -6.84
C CYS A 230 16.77 -4.55 -6.40
N ARG A 231 17.68 -4.66 -7.36
CA ARG A 231 19.01 -5.23 -7.21
C ARG A 231 19.86 -4.55 -6.13
N THR A 232 19.82 -3.23 -6.08
CA THR A 232 20.60 -2.41 -5.15
C THR A 232 20.21 -2.72 -3.71
N MET A 233 18.91 -2.69 -3.41
CA MET A 233 18.39 -2.96 -2.06
C MET A 233 18.55 -4.44 -1.68
N ILE A 234 18.28 -5.38 -2.57
CA ILE A 234 18.49 -6.80 -2.28
C ILE A 234 19.97 -7.09 -2.00
N THR A 235 20.91 -6.46 -2.73
CA THR A 235 22.34 -6.55 -2.44
C THR A 235 22.67 -6.00 -1.04
N HIS A 236 22.07 -4.87 -0.68
CA HIS A 236 22.20 -4.28 0.67
C HIS A 236 21.75 -5.28 1.75
N MET A 237 20.55 -5.83 1.62
CA MET A 237 19.99 -6.80 2.58
C MET A 237 20.86 -8.07 2.70
N ILE A 238 21.40 -8.59 1.59
CA ILE A 238 22.32 -9.74 1.60
C ILE A 238 23.57 -9.40 2.37
N ARG A 239 24.16 -8.22 2.17
CA ARG A 239 25.38 -7.80 2.87
C ARG A 239 25.15 -7.57 4.36
N GLU A 240 24.05 -6.96 4.76
CA GLU A 240 23.68 -6.83 6.17
C GLU A 240 23.49 -8.20 6.84
N LEU A 241 22.78 -9.12 6.16
CA LEU A 241 22.61 -10.48 6.65
C LEU A 241 23.98 -11.18 6.82
N ASN A 242 24.86 -11.08 5.82
CA ASN A 242 26.20 -11.66 5.89
C ASN A 242 27.01 -11.05 7.04
N ALA A 243 26.98 -9.74 7.27
CA ALA A 243 27.64 -9.09 8.39
C ALA A 243 27.13 -9.64 9.74
N SER A 244 25.82 -9.75 9.92
CA SER A 244 25.22 -10.34 11.12
C SER A 244 25.59 -11.81 11.32
N LEU A 245 25.71 -12.59 10.24
CA LEU A 245 26.13 -13.99 10.31
C LEU A 245 27.60 -14.15 10.70
N VAL A 246 28.46 -13.26 10.21
CA VAL A 246 29.90 -13.25 10.60
C VAL A 246 30.07 -13.04 12.10
N GLU A 247 29.31 -12.11 12.70
CA GLU A 247 29.31 -11.90 14.16
C GLU A 247 28.93 -13.18 14.92
N LYS A 248 28.03 -13.99 14.36
CA LYS A 248 27.60 -15.29 14.90
C LYS A 248 28.52 -16.44 14.52
N LYS A 249 29.64 -16.19 13.82
CA LYS A 249 30.57 -17.19 13.25
C LYS A 249 29.85 -18.17 12.30
N GLN A 250 28.87 -17.68 11.54
CA GLN A 250 28.07 -18.45 10.59
C GLN A 250 28.21 -17.86 9.18
N ARG A 251 27.76 -18.61 8.18
CA ARG A 251 27.63 -18.15 6.78
C ARG A 251 26.54 -18.94 6.07
N ILE A 252 25.94 -18.33 5.06
CA ILE A 252 25.11 -19.00 4.06
C ILE A 252 25.89 -18.98 2.75
N PRO A 253 26.42 -20.12 2.30
CA PRO A 253 27.33 -20.18 1.11
C PRO A 253 26.66 -19.56 -0.13
N ALA A 254 25.37 -19.82 -0.36
CA ALA A 254 24.62 -19.31 -1.51
C ALA A 254 24.47 -17.78 -1.54
N LEU A 255 24.63 -17.09 -0.40
CA LEU A 255 24.50 -15.63 -0.30
C LEU A 255 25.85 -14.90 -0.17
N SER A 256 26.99 -15.62 -0.22
CA SER A 256 28.32 -15.04 0.09
C SER A 256 28.77 -13.98 -0.92
N GLY A 257 28.34 -14.07 -2.19
CA GLY A 257 28.84 -13.22 -3.27
C GLY A 257 28.07 -11.95 -3.51
N ALA A 258 26.83 -11.82 -2.99
CA ALA A 258 25.87 -10.76 -3.34
C ALA A 258 25.77 -10.52 -4.89
N ASP A 259 26.00 -11.55 -5.68
CA ASP A 259 25.89 -11.56 -7.13
C ASP A 259 24.48 -11.93 -7.61
N THR A 260 24.28 -12.12 -8.89
CA THR A 260 22.97 -12.46 -9.46
C THR A 260 22.41 -13.77 -8.90
N ALA A 261 23.25 -14.76 -8.62
CA ALA A 261 22.82 -16.03 -8.05
C ALA A 261 22.39 -15.85 -6.58
N ALA A 262 23.13 -15.07 -5.81
CA ALA A 262 22.77 -14.72 -4.44
C ALA A 262 21.47 -13.91 -4.35
N ILE A 263 21.24 -12.97 -5.28
CA ILE A 263 19.99 -12.22 -5.40
C ILE A 263 18.81 -13.16 -5.70
N ASP A 264 18.97 -14.09 -6.63
CA ASP A 264 17.94 -15.07 -6.97
C ASP A 264 17.60 -15.97 -5.77
N GLU A 265 18.60 -16.45 -5.06
CA GLU A 265 18.44 -17.26 -3.86
C GLU A 265 17.75 -16.47 -2.72
N PHE A 266 18.18 -15.25 -2.46
CA PHE A 266 17.59 -14.38 -1.42
C PHE A 266 16.13 -14.08 -1.70
N THR A 267 15.79 -13.74 -2.95
CA THR A 267 14.40 -13.42 -3.32
C THR A 267 13.49 -14.65 -3.23
N LYS A 268 13.99 -15.84 -3.62
CA LYS A 268 13.24 -17.09 -3.40
C LYS A 268 13.04 -17.38 -1.91
N MET A 269 14.09 -17.25 -1.12
CA MET A 269 13.99 -17.42 0.34
C MET A 269 12.97 -16.46 0.95
N ALA A 270 12.94 -15.21 0.55
CA ALA A 270 11.97 -14.22 1.05
C ALA A 270 10.53 -14.63 0.73
N VAL A 271 10.25 -15.04 -0.50
CA VAL A 271 8.92 -15.51 -0.93
C VAL A 271 8.52 -16.82 -0.22
N GLU A 272 9.45 -17.76 -0.07
CA GLU A 272 9.19 -19.02 0.66
C GLU A 272 8.89 -18.78 2.14
N THR A 273 9.64 -17.90 2.80
CA THR A 273 9.46 -17.64 4.23
C THR A 273 8.23 -16.82 4.56
N LYS A 274 7.80 -15.95 3.66
CA LYS A 274 6.66 -15.05 3.87
C LYS A 274 5.41 -15.54 3.13
N ASP A 275 5.44 -15.55 1.81
CA ASP A 275 4.22 -15.72 1.01
C ASP A 275 3.76 -17.18 0.97
N ARG A 276 4.71 -18.14 0.94
CA ARG A 276 4.35 -19.56 1.08
C ARG A 276 3.87 -19.88 2.51
N ALA A 277 4.48 -19.28 3.54
CA ALA A 277 4.03 -19.46 4.92
C ALA A 277 2.61 -18.88 5.11
N ALA A 278 2.33 -17.71 4.54
CA ALA A 278 0.98 -17.14 4.52
C ALA A 278 0.01 -18.07 3.76
N GLY A 279 0.37 -18.51 2.56
CA GLY A 279 -0.47 -19.42 1.77
C GLY A 279 -0.88 -20.68 2.52
N LYS A 280 0.06 -21.32 3.20
CA LYS A 280 -0.21 -22.55 4.00
C LYS A 280 -1.27 -22.36 5.08
N LYS A 281 -1.40 -21.19 5.68
CA LYS A 281 -2.45 -20.89 6.68
C LYS A 281 -3.86 -21.03 6.09
N TYR A 282 -4.01 -20.79 4.78
CA TYR A 282 -5.29 -20.71 4.09
C TYR A 282 -5.48 -21.80 3.02
N GLY A 283 -4.61 -22.81 3.00
CA GLY A 283 -4.69 -23.89 2.01
C GLY A 283 -4.33 -23.47 0.57
N LEU A 284 -3.44 -22.48 0.44
CA LEU A 284 -2.91 -21.96 -0.82
C LEU A 284 -1.42 -22.28 -0.94
N ASP A 285 -0.89 -22.27 -2.17
CA ASP A 285 0.55 -22.41 -2.39
C ASP A 285 1.31 -21.15 -1.95
N TYR A 286 0.85 -19.98 -2.38
CA TYR A 286 1.40 -18.68 -2.02
C TYR A 286 0.27 -17.68 -1.81
N ALA A 287 0.38 -16.81 -0.82
CA ALA A 287 -0.60 -15.75 -0.57
C ALA A 287 0.05 -14.46 -0.08
N GLU A 288 -0.60 -13.35 -0.38
CA GLU A 288 -0.36 -12.04 0.24
C GLU A 288 -1.54 -11.70 1.16
N GLU A 289 -1.22 -11.16 2.34
CA GLU A 289 -2.18 -10.82 3.40
C GLU A 289 -2.36 -9.31 3.49
N PHE A 290 -3.62 -8.84 3.59
CA PHE A 290 -3.95 -7.41 3.63
C PHE A 290 -5.01 -7.10 4.68
N HIS A 291 -4.90 -5.90 5.25
CA HIS A 291 -6.02 -5.18 5.81
C HIS A 291 -6.72 -4.46 4.65
N TYR A 292 -7.86 -4.99 4.23
CA TYR A 292 -8.61 -4.47 3.09
C TYR A 292 -9.79 -3.62 3.54
N ILE A 293 -9.93 -2.46 2.92
CA ILE A 293 -11.10 -1.58 3.06
C ILE A 293 -11.68 -1.41 1.66
N GLY A 294 -12.89 -1.93 1.46
CA GLY A 294 -13.62 -1.86 0.20
C GLY A 294 -14.62 -0.72 0.15
N PRO A 295 -15.46 -0.68 -0.92
CA PRO A 295 -16.54 0.27 -1.04
C PRO A 295 -17.52 0.19 0.13
N ASP A 296 -18.06 1.33 0.54
CA ASP A 296 -19.14 1.37 1.53
C ASP A 296 -20.48 1.03 0.86
N HIS A 297 -21.06 -0.08 1.29
CA HIS A 297 -22.35 -0.58 0.82
C HIS A 297 -23.51 -0.29 1.78
N SER A 298 -23.29 0.50 2.81
CA SER A 298 -24.27 0.77 3.88
C SER A 298 -25.59 1.39 3.38
N LEU A 299 -25.55 2.08 2.25
CA LEU A 299 -26.74 2.74 1.65
C LEU A 299 -27.28 2.01 0.41
N ASP A 300 -26.70 0.91 -0.05
CA ASP A 300 -27.04 0.25 -1.31
C ASP A 300 -28.51 -0.15 -1.37
N GLU A 301 -29.06 -0.74 -0.30
CA GLU A 301 -30.48 -1.11 -0.24
C GLU A 301 -31.40 0.11 -0.25
N TYR A 302 -31.01 1.20 0.39
CA TYR A 302 -31.79 2.44 0.37
C TYR A 302 -31.78 3.05 -1.02
N ILE A 303 -30.60 3.13 -1.66
CA ILE A 303 -30.43 3.64 -3.02
C ILE A 303 -31.24 2.81 -4.01
N ALA A 304 -31.16 1.48 -3.93
CA ALA A 304 -31.89 0.58 -4.81
C ALA A 304 -33.42 0.76 -4.74
N ARG A 305 -33.94 1.15 -3.57
CA ARG A 305 -35.38 1.35 -3.37
C ARG A 305 -35.87 2.74 -3.74
N HIS A 306 -35.01 3.77 -3.74
CA HIS A 306 -35.43 5.17 -3.85
C HIS A 306 -34.80 5.94 -5.00
N ALA A 307 -33.72 5.44 -5.62
CA ALA A 307 -33.10 6.12 -6.75
C ALA A 307 -33.98 5.97 -8.00
N VAL A 308 -34.07 7.07 -8.76
CA VAL A 308 -34.74 7.12 -10.07
C VAL A 308 -33.74 7.61 -11.12
N PRO A 309 -33.89 7.20 -12.39
CA PRO A 309 -33.06 7.74 -13.48
C PRO A 309 -33.18 9.27 -13.58
N LEU A 310 -32.08 9.95 -13.99
CA LEU A 310 -32.02 11.39 -14.24
C LEU A 310 -32.74 11.75 -15.54
#